data_4bd20f925e239f271d2344977ddb939e
#
_entry.id   4bd20f925e239f271d2344977ddb939e
#
_cell.length_a   1.000
_cell.length_b   1.000
_cell.length_c   1.000
_cell.angle_alpha   90.00
_cell.angle_beta   90.00
_cell.angle_gamma   90.00
#
_symmetry.space_group_name_H-M   'P 1'
#
loop_
_entity.id
_entity.type
_entity.pdbx_description
1 polymer ?
#
loop_
_entity_poly.entity_id
_entity_poly.type
_entity_poly.pdbx_seq_one_letter_code
_entity_poly.pdbx_strand_id
1 'polypeptide(L)'
;MRRMWDAAFPPASPPPWEAVAGYIGGNTPHVWTDAEWARQRQRWRVPIFTRSTGGVPAADARHTIDWLTRHRVPKGVVVALDYETRVDAGYLRAFDAAVRRAGWRTMLYGSLSTVLHNPRPSGGYWVAHWTNVPHLYPGSAATQYGGDVTLGKPWDASLVADSTPLWDTQPLSPRREEDLSIVDAATKRYLDGRFAEILSRVDRAVQRVGGRANAVYNDSNPAFQDLIMSKEVLAAMAAAGVAIQVDLSSATPEQMDQLAAAVARHLSTMSEEG
;
A
#
# COMPACT_ATOMS: atom_id res chain seq x y z
N MET A 1 9.22 8.07 -14.08
CA MET A 1 9.44 8.92 -12.87
C MET A 1 8.54 10.13 -12.95
N ARG A 2 7.96 10.55 -11.82
CA ARG A 2 7.08 11.72 -11.72
C ARG A 2 7.78 12.84 -10.99
N ARG A 3 7.59 14.07 -11.43
CA ARG A 3 8.03 15.25 -10.68
C ARG A 3 7.01 15.54 -9.59
N MET A 4 7.50 15.79 -8.39
CA MET A 4 6.69 16.15 -7.23
C MET A 4 7.27 17.39 -6.57
N TRP A 5 6.39 18.25 -6.07
CA TRP A 5 6.76 19.35 -5.20
C TRP A 5 6.09 19.19 -3.83
N ASP A 6 6.68 19.78 -2.84
CA ASP A 6 6.13 19.93 -1.50
C ASP A 6 6.45 21.29 -0.90
N ALA A 7 5.65 21.72 0.03
CA ALA A 7 5.86 22.98 0.75
C ALA A 7 5.10 22.96 2.07
N ALA A 8 5.64 23.64 3.09
CA ALA A 8 4.90 23.84 4.33
C ALA A 8 3.61 24.61 4.08
N PHE A 9 3.68 25.70 3.30
CA PHE A 9 2.53 26.51 2.90
C PHE A 9 2.32 26.38 1.39
N PRO A 10 1.12 25.97 0.93
CA PRO A 10 0.88 25.82 -0.49
C PRO A 10 1.08 27.17 -1.23
N PRO A 11 1.96 27.25 -2.24
CA PRO A 11 2.21 28.47 -2.96
C PRO A 11 0.99 28.89 -3.80
N ALA A 12 0.83 30.19 -4.02
CA ALA A 12 -0.25 30.72 -4.88
C ALA A 12 -0.13 30.23 -6.33
N SER A 13 1.11 30.01 -6.79
CA SER A 13 1.42 29.53 -8.14
C SER A 13 2.32 28.29 -8.04
N PRO A 14 1.74 27.09 -7.85
CA PRO A 14 2.51 25.86 -7.77
C PRO A 14 3.07 25.48 -9.16
N PRO A 15 4.18 24.72 -9.19
CA PRO A 15 4.71 24.22 -10.45
C PRO A 15 3.70 23.26 -11.13
N PRO A 16 3.65 23.24 -12.48
CA PRO A 16 2.73 22.37 -13.24
C PRO A 16 3.26 20.93 -13.32
N TRP A 17 3.67 20.35 -12.18
CA TRP A 17 4.18 19.00 -12.10
C TRP A 17 3.06 18.00 -11.79
N GLU A 18 3.36 16.71 -11.96
CA GLU A 18 2.34 15.66 -11.89
C GLU A 18 1.89 15.34 -10.47
N ALA A 19 2.79 15.55 -9.50
CA ALA A 19 2.55 15.18 -8.11
C ALA A 19 2.78 16.35 -7.14
N VAL A 20 2.09 16.26 -5.99
CA VAL A 20 2.22 17.18 -4.87
C VAL A 20 2.23 16.40 -3.56
N ALA A 21 3.06 16.85 -2.61
CA ALA A 21 2.98 16.38 -1.24
C ALA A 21 2.60 17.54 -0.30
N GLY A 22 1.81 17.23 0.72
CA GLY A 22 1.30 18.24 1.65
C GLY A 22 1.08 17.68 3.05
N TYR A 23 1.16 18.55 4.02
CA TYR A 23 1.15 18.18 5.44
C TYR A 23 -0.27 17.94 5.96
N ILE A 24 -0.44 16.84 6.69
CA ILE A 24 -1.71 16.40 7.26
C ILE A 24 -1.74 16.41 8.79
N GLY A 25 -0.61 16.69 9.43
CA GLY A 25 -0.52 16.75 10.89
C GLY A 25 0.91 16.58 11.41
N GLY A 26 0.99 16.51 12.74
CA GLY A 26 2.25 16.39 13.46
C GLY A 26 2.89 17.74 13.77
N ASN A 27 4.22 17.75 13.94
CA ASN A 27 4.99 18.96 14.30
C ASN A 27 5.40 19.74 13.04
N THR A 28 4.40 20.16 12.26
CA THR A 28 4.59 20.99 11.08
C THR A 28 4.17 22.44 11.35
N PRO A 29 4.80 23.45 10.70
CA PRO A 29 4.38 24.84 10.86
C PRO A 29 2.97 25.09 10.30
N HIS A 30 2.48 24.28 9.37
CA HIS A 30 1.16 24.40 8.80
C HIS A 30 0.62 23.04 8.37
N VAL A 31 -0.61 22.74 8.76
CA VAL A 31 -1.39 21.60 8.27
C VAL A 31 -2.28 22.11 7.14
N TRP A 32 -2.18 21.50 5.97
CA TRP A 32 -2.99 21.91 4.83
C TRP A 32 -4.47 21.67 5.09
N THR A 33 -5.27 22.71 4.91
CA THR A 33 -6.72 22.65 5.00
C THR A 33 -7.32 21.87 3.83
N ASP A 34 -8.56 21.40 3.99
CA ASP A 34 -9.30 20.75 2.91
C ASP A 34 -9.43 21.64 1.66
N ALA A 35 -9.57 22.96 1.86
CA ALA A 35 -9.61 23.93 0.77
C ALA A 35 -8.27 24.06 0.03
N GLU A 36 -7.15 23.95 0.75
CA GLU A 36 -5.81 23.94 0.14
C GLU A 36 -5.57 22.66 -0.63
N TRP A 37 -5.94 21.50 -0.09
CA TRP A 37 -5.92 20.24 -0.81
C TRP A 37 -6.82 20.26 -2.05
N ALA A 38 -8.03 20.80 -1.97
CA ALA A 38 -8.97 20.88 -3.09
C ALA A 38 -8.47 21.79 -4.23
N ARG A 39 -7.69 22.83 -3.92
CA ARG A 39 -7.08 23.71 -4.95
C ARG A 39 -5.95 23.06 -5.74
N GLN A 40 -5.35 21.98 -5.22
CA GLN A 40 -4.27 21.30 -5.93
C GLN A 40 -4.81 20.56 -7.16
N ARG A 41 -4.22 20.86 -8.31
CA ARG A 41 -4.62 20.28 -9.61
C ARG A 41 -3.78 19.07 -10.00
N GLN A 42 -2.76 18.75 -9.20
CA GLN A 42 -1.91 17.59 -9.42
C GLN A 42 -2.72 16.30 -9.29
N ARG A 43 -2.51 15.41 -10.26
CA ARG A 43 -3.15 14.10 -10.29
C ARG A 43 -2.73 13.25 -9.09
N TRP A 44 -1.44 13.30 -8.77
CA TRP A 44 -0.85 12.44 -7.76
C TRP A 44 -0.59 13.20 -6.47
N ARG A 45 -0.92 12.59 -5.33
CA ARG A 45 -0.77 13.22 -4.01
C ARG A 45 -0.03 12.31 -3.04
N VAL A 46 0.76 12.92 -2.15
CA VAL A 46 1.42 12.28 -1.01
C VAL A 46 1.05 13.04 0.27
N PRO A 47 0.26 12.48 1.16
CA PRO A 47 0.06 13.03 2.50
C PRO A 47 1.36 12.93 3.31
N ILE A 48 1.75 14.00 4.02
CA ILE A 48 2.93 14.04 4.89
C ILE A 48 2.47 14.20 6.33
N PHE A 49 2.88 13.29 7.20
CA PHE A 49 2.74 13.44 8.64
C PHE A 49 4.13 13.69 9.24
N THR A 50 4.34 14.85 9.88
CA THR A 50 5.57 15.13 10.60
C THR A 50 5.49 14.55 12.01
N ARG A 51 6.51 13.81 12.43
CA ARG A 51 6.54 13.24 13.78
C ARG A 51 6.27 14.31 14.83
N SER A 52 5.34 14.07 15.73
CA SER A 52 5.03 14.97 16.84
C SER A 52 6.19 15.01 17.85
N THR A 53 6.54 16.18 18.36
CA THR A 53 7.54 16.33 19.44
C THR A 53 7.08 15.55 20.66
N GLY A 54 7.88 14.60 21.14
CA GLY A 54 7.49 13.68 22.22
C GLY A 54 6.36 12.72 21.83
N GLY A 55 6.03 12.61 20.53
CA GLY A 55 4.90 11.84 20.01
C GLY A 55 4.98 10.36 20.33
N VAL A 56 3.80 9.78 20.60
CA VAL A 56 3.60 8.35 20.79
C VAL A 56 3.22 7.74 19.46
N PRO A 57 3.93 6.71 18.96
CA PRO A 57 3.72 6.17 17.60
C PRO A 57 2.28 5.73 17.34
N ALA A 58 1.59 5.20 18.34
CA ALA A 58 0.20 4.78 18.21
C ALA A 58 -0.77 5.97 18.05
N ALA A 59 -0.52 7.11 18.71
CA ALA A 59 -1.33 8.31 18.59
C ALA A 59 -1.12 8.98 17.24
N ASP A 60 0.14 9.12 16.81
CA ASP A 60 0.52 9.71 15.54
C ASP A 60 0.02 8.87 14.36
N ALA A 61 0.13 7.54 14.44
CA ALA A 61 -0.44 6.63 13.44
C ALA A 61 -1.98 6.72 13.38
N ARG A 62 -2.65 6.80 14.53
CA ARG A 62 -4.12 6.99 14.58
C ARG A 62 -4.53 8.27 13.88
N HIS A 63 -3.89 9.41 14.21
CA HIS A 63 -4.15 10.68 13.54
C HIS A 63 -4.02 10.56 12.02
N THR A 64 -2.92 9.95 11.57
CA THR A 64 -2.65 9.71 10.14
C THR A 64 -3.76 8.85 9.51
N ILE A 65 -4.12 7.73 10.14
CA ILE A 65 -5.16 6.80 9.67
C ILE A 65 -6.53 7.48 9.60
N ASP A 66 -6.88 8.27 10.63
CA ASP A 66 -8.16 9.00 10.68
C ASP A 66 -8.23 10.04 9.56
N TRP A 67 -7.13 10.76 9.28
CA TRP A 67 -7.06 11.70 8.18
C TRP A 67 -7.23 10.98 6.83
N LEU A 68 -6.46 9.91 6.58
CA LEU A 68 -6.51 9.13 5.33
C LEU A 68 -7.92 8.54 5.10
N THR A 69 -8.57 8.08 6.17
CA THR A 69 -9.93 7.53 6.11
C THR A 69 -10.95 8.60 5.76
N ARG A 70 -10.92 9.75 6.45
CA ARG A 70 -11.81 10.89 6.21
C ARG A 70 -11.73 11.41 4.78
N HIS A 71 -10.51 11.46 4.23
CA HIS A 71 -10.27 11.91 2.86
C HIS A 71 -10.42 10.79 1.81
N ARG A 72 -10.88 9.60 2.22
CA ARG A 72 -11.12 8.45 1.34
C ARG A 72 -9.89 8.10 0.48
N VAL A 73 -8.70 8.26 1.05
CA VAL A 73 -7.45 7.90 0.38
C VAL A 73 -7.44 6.39 0.10
N PRO A 74 -7.20 5.94 -1.14
CA PRO A 74 -7.21 4.51 -1.48
C PRO A 74 -6.22 3.72 -0.64
N LYS A 75 -6.56 2.48 -0.28
CA LYS A 75 -5.62 1.57 0.38
C LYS A 75 -4.44 1.23 -0.53
N GLY A 76 -3.32 0.86 0.06
CA GLY A 76 -2.10 0.53 -0.67
C GLY A 76 -1.20 1.70 -1.02
N VAL A 77 -1.69 2.95 -1.00
CA VAL A 77 -0.86 4.12 -1.28
C VAL A 77 0.06 4.48 -0.12
N VAL A 78 1.10 5.28 -0.43
CA VAL A 78 2.05 5.74 0.58
C VAL A 78 1.56 6.99 1.30
N VAL A 79 1.90 7.10 2.58
CA VAL A 79 1.93 8.33 3.37
C VAL A 79 3.36 8.56 3.82
N ALA A 80 3.88 9.77 3.69
CA ALA A 80 5.21 10.10 4.17
C ALA A 80 5.19 10.34 5.68
N LEU A 81 6.12 9.72 6.39
CA LEU A 81 6.49 10.09 7.75
C LEU A 81 7.73 10.98 7.65
N ASP A 82 7.55 12.25 7.89
CA ASP A 82 8.62 13.22 8.00
C ASP A 82 9.24 13.12 9.39
N TYR A 83 10.47 12.62 9.45
CA TYR A 83 11.19 12.36 10.68
C TYR A 83 12.69 12.63 10.49
N GLU A 84 13.07 13.90 10.55
CA GLU A 84 14.42 14.34 10.17
C GLU A 84 15.46 14.22 11.29
N THR A 85 15.02 14.28 12.55
CA THR A 85 15.94 14.29 13.70
C THR A 85 15.92 12.97 14.44
N ARG A 86 17.10 12.37 14.69
CA ARG A 86 17.31 11.17 15.53
C ARG A 86 16.15 10.18 15.48
N VAL A 87 15.98 9.54 14.35
CA VAL A 87 14.90 8.57 14.16
C VAL A 87 15.04 7.44 15.18
N ASP A 88 14.02 7.27 16.01
CA ASP A 88 13.85 6.09 16.84
C ASP A 88 13.31 4.96 15.98
N ALA A 89 14.11 3.92 15.77
CA ALA A 89 13.73 2.75 15.00
C ALA A 89 12.53 2.00 15.59
N GLY A 90 12.33 2.06 16.90
CA GLY A 90 11.14 1.50 17.57
C GLY A 90 9.88 2.28 17.21
N TYR A 91 9.96 3.60 17.27
CA TYR A 91 8.86 4.48 16.85
C TYR A 91 8.50 4.22 15.38
N LEU A 92 9.49 4.22 14.47
CA LEU A 92 9.26 4.00 13.04
C LEU A 92 8.57 2.66 12.77
N ARG A 93 9.07 1.57 13.38
CA ARG A 93 8.45 0.25 13.25
C ARG A 93 7.01 0.21 13.75
N ALA A 94 6.75 0.82 14.91
CA ALA A 94 5.40 0.84 15.49
C ALA A 94 4.42 1.67 14.64
N PHE A 95 4.85 2.83 14.16
CA PHE A 95 4.06 3.67 13.26
C PHE A 95 3.76 2.95 11.94
N ASP A 96 4.79 2.41 11.26
CA ASP A 96 4.64 1.69 10.00
C ASP A 96 3.73 0.46 10.16
N ALA A 97 3.90 -0.32 11.23
CA ALA A 97 3.06 -1.47 11.50
C ALA A 97 1.58 -1.10 11.68
N ALA A 98 1.28 0.02 12.37
CA ALA A 98 -0.09 0.49 12.55
C ALA A 98 -0.71 0.99 11.23
N VAL A 99 0.01 1.81 10.47
CA VAL A 99 -0.42 2.33 9.17
C VAL A 99 -0.64 1.19 8.17
N ARG A 100 0.29 0.22 8.13
CA ARG A 100 0.19 -0.96 7.27
C ARG A 100 -0.99 -1.86 7.63
N ARG A 101 -1.25 -2.10 8.91
CA ARG A 101 -2.42 -2.87 9.37
C ARG A 101 -3.72 -2.20 8.96
N ALA A 102 -3.74 -0.87 8.90
CA ALA A 102 -4.88 -0.10 8.42
C ALA A 102 -4.97 -0.05 6.88
N GLY A 103 -4.02 -0.68 6.15
CA GLY A 103 -4.05 -0.88 4.70
C GLY A 103 -3.28 0.16 3.88
N TRP A 104 -2.49 1.05 4.49
CA TRP A 104 -1.62 2.00 3.78
C TRP A 104 -0.14 1.64 3.97
N ARG A 105 0.76 2.39 3.34
CA ARG A 105 2.21 2.18 3.44
C ARG A 105 2.89 3.43 3.96
N THR A 106 3.90 3.27 4.80
CA THR A 106 4.72 4.39 5.29
C THR A 106 5.94 4.57 4.41
N MET A 107 6.22 5.80 3.98
CA MET A 107 7.48 6.20 3.35
C MET A 107 8.23 7.11 4.33
N LEU A 108 9.45 6.75 4.73
CA LEU A 108 10.26 7.58 5.63
C LEU A 108 10.93 8.69 4.82
N TYR A 109 10.61 9.96 5.14
CA TYR A 109 11.34 11.11 4.66
C TYR A 109 12.45 11.50 5.64
N GLY A 110 13.59 11.87 5.11
CA GLY A 110 14.73 12.41 5.86
C GLY A 110 15.99 12.52 5.02
N SER A 111 17.05 13.05 5.64
CA SER A 111 18.38 13.14 5.01
C SER A 111 18.88 11.74 4.61
N LEU A 112 19.83 11.69 3.68
CA LEU A 112 20.44 10.43 3.27
C LEU A 112 21.01 9.65 4.46
N SER A 113 21.67 10.32 5.41
CA SER A 113 22.17 9.69 6.63
C SER A 113 21.03 9.15 7.50
N THR A 114 19.93 9.89 7.63
CA THR A 114 18.77 9.47 8.40
C THR A 114 18.18 8.16 7.83
N VAL A 115 17.92 8.11 6.53
CA VAL A 115 17.26 6.94 5.92
C VAL A 115 18.16 5.70 5.89
N LEU A 116 19.47 5.86 5.65
CA LEU A 116 20.41 4.73 5.61
C LEU A 116 20.64 4.03 6.96
N HIS A 117 20.44 4.75 8.08
CA HIS A 117 20.64 4.20 9.42
C HIS A 117 19.35 3.64 10.04
N ASN A 118 18.23 3.67 9.31
CA ASN A 118 16.94 3.25 9.84
C ASN A 118 16.34 2.06 9.06
N PRO A 119 15.50 1.24 9.71
CA PRO A 119 14.78 0.18 9.03
C PRO A 119 13.96 0.72 7.89
N ARG A 120 13.95 0.00 6.76
CA ARG A 120 13.13 0.37 5.60
C ARG A 120 11.65 0.15 5.92
N PRO A 121 10.81 1.19 5.89
CA PRO A 121 9.36 1.03 6.08
C PRO A 121 8.69 0.48 4.82
N SER A 122 7.42 0.13 4.94
CA SER A 122 6.63 -0.56 3.91
C SER A 122 6.48 0.20 2.58
N GLY A 123 6.57 1.53 2.59
CA GLY A 123 6.53 2.41 1.41
C GLY A 123 7.90 2.84 0.90
N GLY A 124 8.99 2.44 1.59
CA GLY A 124 10.36 2.79 1.22
C GLY A 124 10.84 4.12 1.78
N TYR A 125 11.84 4.70 1.13
CA TYR A 125 12.47 5.94 1.54
C TYR A 125 12.17 7.09 0.58
N TRP A 126 11.92 8.26 1.11
CA TRP A 126 11.99 9.54 0.42
C TRP A 126 13.22 10.28 0.93
N VAL A 127 14.27 10.30 0.11
CA VAL A 127 15.60 10.75 0.51
C VAL A 127 15.78 12.22 0.19
N ALA A 128 16.11 13.06 1.17
CA ALA A 128 16.62 14.39 0.93
C ALA A 128 18.11 14.30 0.54
N HIS A 129 18.38 14.53 -0.75
CA HIS A 129 19.73 14.54 -1.33
C HIS A 129 19.85 15.71 -2.31
N TRP A 130 20.14 16.88 -1.78
CA TRP A 130 20.06 18.18 -2.46
C TRP A 130 21.25 18.44 -3.37
N THR A 131 21.18 17.92 -4.57
CA THR A 131 22.19 18.14 -5.62
C THR A 131 21.78 19.26 -6.60
N ASN A 132 20.55 19.76 -6.49
CA ASN A 132 19.87 20.66 -7.44
C ASN A 132 19.76 20.09 -8.86
N VAL A 133 20.08 18.81 -9.04
CA VAL A 133 19.94 18.08 -10.30
C VAL A 133 18.89 16.98 -10.10
N PRO A 134 17.84 16.94 -10.93
CA PRO A 134 16.82 15.88 -10.82
C PRO A 134 17.42 14.49 -10.93
N HIS A 135 17.32 13.69 -9.87
CA HIS A 135 17.75 12.30 -9.85
C HIS A 135 16.94 11.50 -8.85
N LEU A 136 16.90 10.19 -9.03
CA LEU A 136 16.37 9.27 -8.05
C LEU A 136 17.54 8.52 -7.38
N TYR A 137 17.68 8.67 -6.06
CA TYR A 137 18.69 7.95 -5.31
C TYR A 137 18.46 6.43 -5.43
N PRO A 138 19.49 5.62 -5.68
CA PRO A 138 19.33 4.18 -5.89
C PRO A 138 18.55 3.51 -4.77
N GLY A 139 17.49 2.79 -5.12
CA GLY A 139 16.63 2.08 -4.17
C GLY A 139 15.66 2.95 -3.38
N SER A 140 15.59 4.27 -3.60
CA SER A 140 14.58 5.12 -2.97
C SER A 140 13.23 5.05 -3.70
N ALA A 141 12.15 5.32 -2.97
CA ALA A 141 10.81 5.53 -3.52
C ALA A 141 10.67 6.95 -4.09
N ALA A 142 11.35 7.92 -3.48
CA ALA A 142 11.44 9.30 -3.95
C ALA A 142 12.77 9.93 -3.51
N THR A 143 13.17 11.01 -4.21
CA THR A 143 14.33 11.81 -3.84
C THR A 143 13.99 13.28 -3.96
N GLN A 144 14.12 14.02 -2.86
CA GLN A 144 14.09 15.48 -2.85
C GLN A 144 15.49 15.95 -3.25
N TYR A 145 15.60 16.51 -4.46
CA TYR A 145 16.89 16.91 -5.04
C TYR A 145 17.20 18.39 -4.89
N GLY A 146 16.24 19.19 -4.45
CA GLY A 146 16.42 20.61 -4.20
C GLY A 146 15.37 21.15 -3.24
N GLY A 147 15.79 22.03 -2.35
CA GLY A 147 14.94 22.71 -1.40
C GLY A 147 14.62 24.15 -1.81
N ASP A 148 13.69 24.78 -1.09
CA ASP A 148 13.23 26.15 -1.31
C ASP A 148 14.41 27.16 -1.35
N VAL A 149 15.33 27.02 -0.40
CA VAL A 149 16.53 27.88 -0.31
C VAL A 149 17.44 27.70 -1.52
N THR A 150 17.67 26.47 -1.97
CA THR A 150 18.60 26.16 -3.05
C THR A 150 18.03 26.45 -4.43
N LEU A 151 16.73 26.37 -4.60
CA LEU A 151 16.03 26.62 -5.87
C LEU A 151 15.50 28.06 -5.97
N GLY A 152 15.48 28.82 -4.87
CA GLY A 152 14.86 30.16 -4.80
C GLY A 152 13.35 30.14 -5.11
N LYS A 153 12.66 29.05 -4.70
CA LYS A 153 11.24 28.83 -4.91
C LYS A 153 10.56 28.56 -3.55
N PRO A 154 9.28 28.87 -3.38
CA PRO A 154 8.56 28.61 -2.14
C PRO A 154 8.10 27.12 -2.04
N TRP A 155 8.88 26.20 -2.57
CA TRP A 155 8.59 24.76 -2.59
C TRP A 155 9.86 23.95 -2.86
N ASP A 156 9.84 22.71 -2.41
CA ASP A 156 10.89 21.74 -2.61
C ASP A 156 10.59 20.83 -3.80
N ALA A 157 11.65 20.32 -4.42
CA ALA A 157 11.60 19.57 -5.66
C ALA A 157 12.01 18.12 -5.47
N SER A 158 11.16 17.20 -5.90
CA SER A 158 11.39 15.77 -5.80
C SER A 158 11.15 15.03 -7.11
N LEU A 159 11.85 13.89 -7.29
CA LEU A 159 11.47 12.83 -8.23
C LEU A 159 10.91 11.64 -7.46
N VAL A 160 9.86 11.04 -7.99
CA VAL A 160 9.20 9.85 -7.45
C VAL A 160 9.29 8.70 -8.44
N ALA A 161 9.66 7.50 -7.97
CA ALA A 161 9.68 6.30 -8.80
C ALA A 161 8.26 5.95 -9.29
N ASP A 162 8.14 5.46 -10.53
CA ASP A 162 6.82 5.08 -11.09
C ASP A 162 6.16 3.94 -10.32
N SER A 163 6.96 3.07 -9.70
CA SER A 163 6.50 1.97 -8.84
C SER A 163 5.95 2.41 -7.47
N THR A 164 6.18 3.69 -7.08
CA THR A 164 5.66 4.19 -5.80
C THR A 164 4.16 4.42 -5.90
N PRO A 165 3.34 3.77 -5.07
CA PRO A 165 1.88 3.87 -5.14
C PRO A 165 1.41 5.18 -4.51
N LEU A 166 1.24 6.21 -5.32
CA LEU A 166 0.73 7.52 -4.91
C LEU A 166 -0.80 7.55 -4.92
N TRP A 167 -1.38 8.48 -4.16
CA TRP A 167 -2.80 8.75 -4.20
C TRP A 167 -3.18 9.41 -5.54
N ASP A 168 -3.83 8.64 -6.43
CA ASP A 168 -4.42 9.13 -7.67
C ASP A 168 -5.76 9.79 -7.37
N THR A 169 -5.87 11.09 -7.65
CA THR A 169 -7.10 11.88 -7.42
C THR A 169 -7.99 11.98 -8.65
N GLN A 170 -7.52 11.53 -9.81
CA GLN A 170 -8.42 11.39 -10.94
C GLN A 170 -9.39 10.25 -10.61
N PRO A 171 -10.72 10.48 -10.76
CA PRO A 171 -11.63 9.36 -10.70
C PRO A 171 -11.11 8.36 -11.73
N LEU A 172 -10.95 7.11 -11.28
CA LEU A 172 -10.82 6.01 -12.24
C LEU A 172 -11.96 6.24 -13.22
N SER A 173 -11.64 6.62 -14.45
CA SER A 173 -12.65 6.60 -15.51
C SER A 173 -13.39 5.29 -15.31
N PRO A 174 -14.73 5.27 -15.20
CA PRO A 174 -15.42 4.01 -15.04
C PRO A 174 -14.82 3.13 -16.12
N ARG A 175 -14.13 2.05 -15.70
CA ARG A 175 -13.62 1.06 -16.66
C ARG A 175 -14.83 0.76 -17.52
N ARG A 176 -14.75 1.08 -18.81
CA ARG A 176 -15.80 0.68 -19.72
C ARG A 176 -16.00 -0.80 -19.48
N GLU A 177 -17.24 -1.24 -19.34
CA GLU A 177 -17.53 -2.68 -19.22
C GLU A 177 -16.85 -3.48 -20.33
N GLU A 178 -16.51 -2.83 -21.44
CA GLU A 178 -15.71 -3.34 -22.55
C GLU A 178 -14.26 -3.71 -22.13
N ASP A 179 -13.64 -3.02 -21.14
CA ASP A 179 -12.30 -3.38 -20.64
C ASP A 179 -12.33 -4.62 -19.72
N LEU A 180 -13.50 -5.00 -19.22
CA LEU A 180 -13.69 -6.28 -18.51
C LEU A 180 -13.88 -7.46 -19.48
N SER A 181 -14.04 -7.19 -20.77
CA SER A 181 -14.19 -8.20 -21.83
C SER A 181 -12.87 -8.85 -22.26
N ILE A 182 -11.72 -8.51 -21.62
CA ILE A 182 -10.41 -9.13 -21.89
C ILE A 182 -10.36 -10.60 -21.46
N VAL A 183 -11.29 -11.04 -20.61
CA VAL A 183 -11.52 -12.47 -20.44
C VAL A 183 -12.35 -12.94 -21.65
N ASP A 184 -11.65 -13.46 -22.66
CA ASP A 184 -12.34 -13.98 -23.84
C ASP A 184 -13.40 -15.03 -23.45
N ALA A 185 -14.40 -15.22 -24.29
CA ALA A 185 -15.50 -16.13 -24.00
C ALA A 185 -15.04 -17.59 -23.78
N ALA A 186 -13.82 -17.95 -24.21
CA ALA A 186 -13.23 -19.27 -23.97
C ALA A 186 -12.66 -19.35 -22.55
N THR A 187 -11.94 -18.32 -22.10
CA THR A 187 -11.42 -18.21 -20.72
C THR A 187 -12.56 -18.14 -19.72
N LYS A 188 -13.63 -17.37 -20.02
CA LYS A 188 -14.81 -17.33 -19.16
C LYS A 188 -15.47 -18.71 -19.03
N ARG A 189 -15.69 -19.43 -20.14
CA ARG A 189 -16.24 -20.79 -20.13
C ARG A 189 -15.35 -21.78 -19.38
N TYR A 190 -14.03 -21.66 -19.54
CA TYR A 190 -13.07 -22.47 -18.81
C TYR A 190 -13.18 -22.22 -17.29
N LEU A 191 -13.23 -20.96 -16.85
CA LEU A 191 -13.37 -20.59 -15.44
C LEU A 191 -14.71 -21.06 -14.88
N ASP A 192 -15.82 -20.83 -15.59
CA ASP A 192 -17.16 -21.28 -15.19
C ASP A 192 -17.21 -22.80 -15.04
N GLY A 193 -16.57 -23.56 -15.97
CA GLY A 193 -16.45 -25.00 -15.90
C GLY A 193 -15.62 -25.48 -14.70
N ARG A 194 -14.52 -24.82 -14.39
CA ARG A 194 -13.67 -25.14 -13.22
C ARG A 194 -14.36 -24.80 -11.92
N PHE A 195 -15.09 -23.68 -11.84
CA PHE A 195 -15.91 -23.37 -10.66
C PHE A 195 -17.01 -24.41 -10.44
N ALA A 196 -17.70 -24.83 -11.47
CA ALA A 196 -18.72 -25.88 -11.36
C ALA A 196 -18.12 -27.23 -10.88
N GLU A 197 -16.92 -27.58 -11.37
CA GLU A 197 -16.19 -28.77 -10.91
C GLU A 197 -15.80 -28.68 -9.43
N ILE A 198 -15.27 -27.52 -9.00
CA ILE A 198 -14.89 -27.26 -7.62
C ILE A 198 -16.11 -27.37 -6.70
N LEU A 199 -17.21 -26.68 -7.03
CA LEU A 199 -18.46 -26.76 -6.28
C LEU A 199 -18.99 -28.20 -6.18
N SER A 200 -18.94 -28.97 -7.28
CA SER A 200 -19.31 -30.38 -7.27
C SER A 200 -18.41 -31.24 -6.39
N ARG A 201 -17.11 -30.94 -6.29
CA ARG A 201 -16.16 -31.63 -5.38
C ARG A 201 -16.43 -31.27 -3.92
N VAL A 202 -16.73 -29.99 -3.65
CA VAL A 202 -17.14 -29.51 -2.32
C VAL A 202 -18.43 -30.23 -1.88
N ASP A 203 -19.47 -30.27 -2.73
CA ASP A 203 -20.73 -30.95 -2.45
C ASP A 203 -20.51 -32.45 -2.13
N ARG A 204 -19.70 -33.14 -2.94
CA ARG A 204 -19.35 -34.54 -2.67
C ARG A 204 -18.57 -34.74 -1.36
N ALA A 205 -17.71 -33.79 -1.01
CA ALA A 205 -17.00 -33.83 0.27
C ALA A 205 -17.95 -33.62 1.46
N VAL A 206 -18.85 -32.65 1.35
CA VAL A 206 -19.91 -32.37 2.33
C VAL A 206 -20.81 -33.59 2.56
N GLN A 207 -21.24 -34.25 1.49
CA GLN A 207 -22.08 -35.46 1.57
C GLN A 207 -21.34 -36.65 2.24
N ARG A 208 -20.03 -36.81 2.01
CA ARG A 208 -19.22 -37.86 2.65
C ARG A 208 -19.03 -37.65 4.15
N VAL A 209 -19.04 -36.41 4.62
CA VAL A 209 -18.82 -36.07 6.05
C VAL A 209 -20.13 -36.12 6.86
N GLY A 210 -21.25 -36.56 6.28
CA GLY A 210 -22.46 -36.87 7.02
C GLY A 210 -23.55 -35.82 7.07
N GLY A 211 -23.65 -34.99 6.04
CA GLY A 211 -24.92 -34.34 5.65
C GLY A 211 -25.55 -33.32 6.59
N ARG A 212 -24.82 -32.71 7.51
CA ARG A 212 -25.33 -31.56 8.28
C ARG A 212 -24.60 -30.28 7.86
N ALA A 213 -25.28 -29.43 7.13
CA ALA A 213 -24.74 -28.18 6.61
C ALA A 213 -24.07 -27.29 7.67
N ASN A 214 -24.50 -27.36 8.92
CA ASN A 214 -23.93 -26.62 10.05
C ASN A 214 -22.60 -27.17 10.59
N ALA A 215 -22.14 -28.34 10.16
CA ALA A 215 -20.87 -28.90 10.57
C ALA A 215 -19.71 -28.54 9.64
N VAL A 216 -19.99 -28.00 8.47
CA VAL A 216 -18.99 -27.73 7.42
C VAL A 216 -18.24 -26.42 7.65
N TYR A 217 -18.85 -25.49 8.35
CA TYR A 217 -18.25 -24.19 8.69
C TYR A 217 -17.55 -24.18 10.05
N ASN A 218 -17.27 -25.34 10.62
CA ASN A 218 -16.51 -25.40 11.86
C ASN A 218 -15.01 -25.45 11.50
N ASP A 219 -14.27 -24.42 11.92
CA ASP A 219 -12.85 -24.14 11.62
C ASP A 219 -11.88 -25.31 11.98
N SER A 220 -12.37 -26.36 12.60
CA SER A 220 -11.60 -27.51 13.04
C SER A 220 -11.67 -28.74 12.13
N ASN A 221 -12.27 -28.65 10.92
CA ASN A 221 -12.34 -29.79 10.01
C ASN A 221 -11.11 -29.86 9.06
N PRO A 222 -10.14 -30.79 9.28
CA PRO A 222 -8.93 -30.89 8.47
C PRO A 222 -9.20 -31.11 6.98
N ALA A 223 -10.26 -31.85 6.63
CA ALA A 223 -10.60 -32.14 5.24
C ALA A 223 -11.07 -30.90 4.46
N PHE A 224 -11.64 -29.90 5.13
CA PHE A 224 -12.02 -28.64 4.52
C PHE A 224 -10.80 -27.73 4.32
N GLN A 225 -9.89 -27.72 5.29
CA GLN A 225 -8.63 -26.99 5.18
C GLN A 225 -7.76 -27.53 4.03
N ASP A 226 -7.66 -28.86 3.90
CA ASP A 226 -6.92 -29.49 2.80
C ASP A 226 -7.53 -29.16 1.42
N LEU A 227 -8.86 -29.00 1.34
CA LEU A 227 -9.54 -28.66 0.07
C LEU A 227 -9.31 -27.20 -0.34
N ILE A 228 -9.40 -26.27 0.63
CA ILE A 228 -9.16 -24.82 0.37
C ILE A 228 -7.68 -24.57 0.11
N MET A 229 -6.80 -25.33 0.76
CA MET A 229 -5.35 -25.20 0.63
C MET A 229 -4.77 -26.05 -0.49
N SER A 230 -5.60 -26.69 -1.33
CA SER A 230 -5.08 -27.41 -2.48
C SER A 230 -4.43 -26.45 -3.48
N LYS A 231 -3.24 -26.80 -3.99
CA LYS A 231 -2.47 -26.00 -4.96
C LYS A 231 -3.32 -25.54 -6.14
N GLU A 232 -4.24 -26.41 -6.58
CA GLU A 232 -5.10 -26.15 -7.72
C GLU A 232 -6.13 -25.04 -7.46
N VAL A 233 -6.70 -25.00 -6.24
CA VAL A 233 -7.68 -23.95 -5.86
C VAL A 233 -6.97 -22.60 -5.75
N LEU A 234 -5.83 -22.55 -5.06
CA LEU A 234 -5.06 -21.30 -4.93
C LEU A 234 -4.52 -20.80 -6.28
N ALA A 235 -4.04 -21.71 -7.14
CA ALA A 235 -3.57 -21.35 -8.48
C ALA A 235 -4.72 -20.84 -9.38
N ALA A 236 -5.90 -21.47 -9.34
CA ALA A 236 -7.07 -21.04 -10.10
C ALA A 236 -7.57 -19.65 -9.64
N MET A 237 -7.54 -19.37 -8.35
CA MET A 237 -7.95 -18.09 -7.79
C MET A 237 -6.93 -16.98 -8.11
N ALA A 238 -5.63 -17.27 -8.04
CA ALA A 238 -4.57 -16.35 -8.42
C ALA A 238 -4.61 -16.01 -9.92
N ALA A 239 -4.83 -17.01 -10.77
CA ALA A 239 -4.96 -16.83 -12.22
C ALA A 239 -6.22 -16.02 -12.60
N ALA A 240 -7.28 -16.09 -11.80
CA ALA A 240 -8.51 -15.36 -12.00
C ALA A 240 -8.46 -13.90 -11.47
N GLY A 241 -7.36 -13.48 -10.85
CA GLY A 241 -7.24 -12.16 -10.23
C GLY A 241 -8.23 -11.96 -9.06
N VAL A 242 -8.73 -13.03 -8.48
CA VAL A 242 -9.67 -12.99 -7.35
C VAL A 242 -8.87 -12.67 -6.10
N ALA A 243 -9.00 -11.45 -5.61
CA ALA A 243 -8.51 -11.08 -4.30
C ALA A 243 -9.34 -11.83 -3.24
N ILE A 244 -8.78 -12.87 -2.68
CA ILE A 244 -9.39 -13.54 -1.52
C ILE A 244 -9.16 -12.64 -0.32
N GLN A 245 -10.22 -12.06 0.19
CA GLN A 245 -10.19 -11.48 1.52
C GLN A 245 -10.40 -12.64 2.51
N VAL A 246 -9.31 -13.32 2.88
CA VAL A 246 -9.35 -14.31 3.95
C VAL A 246 -9.42 -13.54 5.26
N ASP A 247 -10.50 -13.70 6.00
CA ASP A 247 -10.57 -13.21 7.37
C ASP A 247 -9.69 -14.12 8.26
N LEU A 248 -8.48 -13.65 8.50
CA LEU A 248 -7.50 -14.34 9.34
C LEU A 248 -7.59 -13.92 10.81
N SER A 249 -8.67 -13.25 11.22
CA SER A 249 -8.81 -12.75 12.60
C SER A 249 -8.87 -13.88 13.65
N SER A 250 -9.24 -15.10 13.24
CA SER A 250 -9.29 -16.31 14.05
C SER A 250 -8.11 -17.27 13.83
N ALA A 251 -7.20 -16.99 12.89
CA ALA A 251 -6.10 -17.87 12.58
C ALA A 251 -5.05 -17.91 13.71
N THR A 252 -4.63 -19.11 14.09
CA THR A 252 -3.55 -19.27 15.07
C THR A 252 -2.19 -18.87 14.47
N PRO A 253 -1.19 -18.50 15.30
CA PRO A 253 0.16 -18.19 14.81
C PRO A 253 0.75 -19.32 13.94
N GLU A 254 0.48 -20.56 14.29
CA GLU A 254 0.95 -21.75 13.57
C GLU A 254 0.30 -21.88 12.18
N GLN A 255 -0.98 -21.56 12.07
CA GLN A 255 -1.69 -21.51 10.77
C GLN A 255 -1.18 -20.36 9.89
N MET A 256 -0.84 -19.24 10.50
CA MET A 256 -0.22 -18.10 9.79
C MET A 256 1.16 -18.45 9.25
N ASP A 257 1.98 -19.18 10.02
CA ASP A 257 3.31 -19.61 9.59
C ASP A 257 3.22 -20.64 8.45
N GLN A 258 2.26 -21.56 8.51
CA GLN A 258 2.01 -22.54 7.45
C GLN A 258 1.55 -21.85 6.16
N LEU A 259 0.66 -20.86 6.24
CA LEU A 259 0.22 -20.06 5.11
C LEU A 259 1.38 -19.27 4.49
N ALA A 260 2.18 -18.62 5.32
CA ALA A 260 3.36 -17.86 4.86
C ALA A 260 4.37 -18.78 4.16
N ALA A 261 4.62 -19.98 4.71
CA ALA A 261 5.50 -20.96 4.09
C ALA A 261 4.95 -21.52 2.76
N ALA A 262 3.63 -21.67 2.63
CA ALA A 262 2.99 -22.12 1.40
C ALA A 262 3.08 -21.05 0.30
N VAL A 263 2.84 -19.79 0.64
CA VAL A 263 2.99 -18.65 -0.28
C VAL A 263 4.44 -18.47 -0.72
N ALA A 264 5.41 -18.57 0.20
CA ALA A 264 6.82 -18.47 -0.12
C ALA A 264 7.29 -19.55 -1.09
N ARG A 265 6.85 -20.80 -0.89
CA ARG A 265 7.13 -21.91 -1.82
C ARG A 265 6.55 -21.68 -3.21
N HIS A 266 5.35 -21.11 -3.31
CA HIS A 266 4.71 -20.84 -4.59
C HIS A 266 5.43 -19.73 -5.37
N LEU A 267 5.83 -18.66 -4.67
CA LEU A 267 6.59 -17.57 -5.29
C LEU A 267 7.97 -18.00 -5.77
N SER A 268 8.63 -18.94 -5.08
CA SER A 268 9.93 -19.47 -5.52
C SER A 268 9.83 -20.34 -6.79
N THR A 269 8.74 -21.11 -6.94
CA THR A 269 8.53 -21.92 -8.16
C THR A 269 8.18 -21.08 -9.38
N MET A 270 7.53 -19.94 -9.22
CA MET A 270 7.24 -19.01 -10.33
C MET A 270 8.49 -18.25 -10.81
N SER A 271 9.51 -18.11 -9.97
CA SER A 271 10.78 -17.44 -10.31
C SER A 271 11.74 -18.33 -11.10
N GLU A 272 11.51 -19.65 -11.12
CA GLU A 272 12.36 -20.61 -11.85
C GLU A 272 11.82 -20.95 -13.25
N GLU A 273 10.59 -20.55 -13.58
CA GLU A 273 9.94 -20.83 -14.88
C GLU A 273 9.89 -19.58 -15.81
N GLY A 274 10.45 -18.45 -15.42
CA GLY A 274 10.53 -17.19 -16.19
C GLY A 274 11.95 -16.78 -16.51
#